data_9f81b1cff030acad2b3eb5675e42132e
#
_entry.id   9f81b1cff030acad2b3eb5675e42132e
#
_cell.length_a   1.000
_cell.length_b   1.000
_cell.length_c   1.000
_cell.angle_alpha   90.00
_cell.angle_beta   90.00
_cell.angle_gamma   90.00
#
_symmetry.space_group_name_H-M   'P 1'
#
loop_
_entity.id
_entity.type
_entity.pdbx_description
1 polymer ?
#
loop_
_entity_poly.entity_id
_entity_poly.type
_entity_poly.pdbx_seq_one_letter_code
_entity_poly.pdbx_strand_id
1 'polypeptide(L)'
;MIHRTTLAIACLQLCLGLALADEPPTAAAAPETKPMASVAAAKPVAPKRPVLVPGSGSLVKGVVDDFEDEKWKWYYNHPKSSEEQDKRMRGPLGKSANGRWFEGPKRGTPDVVKRIELPAPGLEGSAHGLMIASLNAGIPGRVTYELQQDDLIYNLARVTGQGMSVADSPSVVVRVYMPPFEQWERRSGPSFGFRAGCYTHAIITADDHPREGRFGLEEYWPGMFVCFEPANPKKKIEKDSAYIRVRSGRRGGEIRGPAIEELGWWTLGLSFSPDGMVHYFASPGVDELTMDDHITSQFPYGYRTEIFKTFFFNVCTRDDGKTWSTPWVLDDPKVYFVKRPQMATSRSGPRK
;
A
#
# COMPACT_ATOMS: atom_id res chain seq x y z
N MET A 1 -35.36 -55.68 -1.56
CA MET A 1 -36.00 -55.75 -2.88
C MET A 1 -35.50 -54.68 -3.77
N ILE A 2 -34.86 -55.11 -4.84
CA ILE A 2 -34.62 -54.53 -6.15
C ILE A 2 -33.58 -53.43 -6.31
N HIS A 3 -32.48 -53.88 -6.83
CA HIS A 3 -31.40 -53.22 -7.60
C HIS A 3 -31.88 -52.30 -8.73
N ARG A 4 -31.12 -51.30 -9.04
CA ARG A 4 -30.68 -51.03 -10.41
C ARG A 4 -29.39 -50.20 -10.50
N THR A 5 -28.36 -50.88 -10.92
CA THR A 5 -27.10 -50.43 -11.48
C THR A 5 -27.31 -49.83 -12.88
N THR A 6 -26.63 -48.76 -13.24
CA THR A 6 -26.41 -48.40 -14.64
C THR A 6 -24.99 -47.91 -14.87
N LEU A 7 -24.36 -48.56 -15.81
CA LEU A 7 -22.98 -48.57 -16.27
C LEU A 7 -22.71 -47.36 -17.18
N ALA A 8 -21.57 -46.71 -17.03
CA ALA A 8 -21.07 -45.68 -17.94
C ALA A 8 -20.08 -46.29 -18.94
N ILE A 9 -20.23 -45.93 -20.18
CA ILE A 9 -19.36 -46.33 -21.30
C ILE A 9 -18.45 -45.18 -21.65
N ALA A 10 -17.14 -45.50 -21.69
CA ALA A 10 -16.08 -44.63 -22.17
C ALA A 10 -16.03 -44.67 -23.69
N CYS A 11 -15.83 -43.54 -24.35
CA CYS A 11 -15.37 -43.45 -25.74
C CYS A 11 -14.06 -42.71 -25.81
N LEU A 12 -13.04 -43.45 -26.13
CA LEU A 12 -11.69 -43.04 -26.48
C LEU A 12 -11.65 -42.81 -28.00
N GLN A 13 -11.33 -41.64 -28.50
CA GLN A 13 -10.96 -41.41 -29.89
C GLN A 13 -9.61 -40.75 -30.00
N LEU A 14 -8.69 -41.58 -30.50
CA LEU A 14 -7.35 -41.21 -30.96
C LEU A 14 -7.47 -40.62 -32.38
N CYS A 15 -6.94 -39.42 -32.63
CA CYS A 15 -6.62 -38.97 -33.99
C CYS A 15 -5.15 -38.57 -34.07
N LEU A 16 -4.36 -39.39 -34.72
CA LEU A 16 -3.05 -39.07 -35.28
C LEU A 16 -3.26 -38.17 -36.51
N GLY A 17 -2.52 -37.10 -36.63
CA GLY A 17 -2.43 -36.26 -37.82
C GLY A 17 -0.99 -35.79 -38.02
N LEU A 18 -0.39 -36.17 -39.10
CA LEU A 18 1.00 -35.97 -39.53
C LEU A 18 1.35 -34.49 -39.68
N ALA A 19 2.59 -34.16 -39.34
CA ALA A 19 3.26 -32.93 -39.66
C ALA A 19 3.69 -32.90 -41.14
N LEU A 20 3.46 -31.78 -41.80
CA LEU A 20 4.15 -31.38 -43.03
C LEU A 20 4.76 -29.99 -42.75
N ALA A 21 6.07 -29.90 -42.90
CA ALA A 21 6.84 -28.68 -42.83
C ALA A 21 6.72 -27.93 -44.15
N ASP A 22 6.38 -26.66 -44.13
CA ASP A 22 6.53 -25.74 -45.25
C ASP A 22 7.52 -24.65 -44.87
N GLU A 23 8.57 -24.51 -45.68
CA GLU A 23 9.56 -23.43 -45.60
C GLU A 23 8.98 -22.10 -46.10
N PRO A 24 9.35 -20.94 -45.51
CA PRO A 24 8.93 -19.66 -46.04
C PRO A 24 9.82 -19.17 -47.19
N PRO A 25 9.28 -18.47 -48.18
CA PRO A 25 10.01 -17.97 -49.33
C PRO A 25 10.86 -16.74 -48.98
N THR A 26 12.04 -16.73 -49.57
CA THR A 26 13.06 -15.64 -49.52
C THR A 26 12.49 -14.36 -50.09
N ALA A 27 12.47 -13.30 -49.30
CA ALA A 27 12.05 -11.98 -49.72
C ALA A 27 13.22 -11.21 -50.39
N ALA A 28 12.97 -10.67 -51.57
CA ALA A 28 13.89 -9.87 -52.36
C ALA A 28 14.15 -8.49 -51.71
N ALA A 29 15.39 -8.04 -51.80
CA ALA A 29 15.86 -6.77 -51.29
C ALA A 29 15.22 -5.57 -52.03
N ALA A 30 14.66 -4.62 -51.30
CA ALA A 30 14.22 -3.32 -51.79
C ALA A 30 15.34 -2.26 -51.65
N PRO A 31 15.41 -1.22 -52.52
CA PRO A 31 16.53 -0.29 -52.55
C PRO A 31 16.52 0.70 -51.39
N GLU A 32 17.76 1.00 -50.92
CA GLU A 32 17.99 1.97 -49.84
C GLU A 32 17.65 3.41 -50.26
N THR A 33 16.70 4.01 -49.57
CA THR A 33 16.42 5.45 -49.57
C THR A 33 17.10 6.08 -48.34
N LYS A 34 18.06 7.01 -48.59
CA LYS A 34 18.71 7.82 -47.54
C LYS A 34 17.63 8.60 -46.76
N PRO A 35 17.64 8.59 -45.43
CA PRO A 35 16.72 9.42 -44.65
C PRO A 35 17.23 10.87 -44.63
N MET A 36 16.40 11.80 -45.06
CA MET A 36 16.53 13.23 -44.76
C MET A 36 16.41 13.42 -43.25
N ALA A 37 17.39 14.08 -42.64
CA ALA A 37 17.39 14.46 -41.25
C ALA A 37 16.22 15.43 -40.97
N SER A 38 15.14 14.94 -40.39
CA SER A 38 14.11 15.76 -39.79
C SER A 38 14.63 16.30 -38.46
N VAL A 39 14.85 17.60 -38.38
CA VAL A 39 15.08 18.31 -37.12
C VAL A 39 13.75 18.26 -36.35
N ALA A 40 13.57 17.26 -35.49
CA ALA A 40 12.48 17.18 -34.59
C ALA A 40 12.57 18.36 -33.61
N ALA A 41 11.61 19.29 -33.68
CA ALA A 41 11.44 20.34 -32.70
C ALA A 41 11.31 19.71 -31.32
N ALA A 42 12.21 20.01 -30.39
CA ALA A 42 12.17 19.55 -29.02
C ALA A 42 10.83 19.94 -28.42
N LYS A 43 10.01 18.94 -28.04
CA LYS A 43 8.80 19.18 -27.29
C LYS A 43 9.16 19.97 -26.04
N PRO A 44 8.40 21.03 -25.68
CA PRO A 44 8.66 21.77 -24.46
C PRO A 44 8.60 20.79 -23.28
N VAL A 45 9.70 20.67 -22.56
CA VAL A 45 9.77 19.88 -21.31
C VAL A 45 8.81 20.56 -20.33
N ALA A 46 7.71 19.91 -20.02
CA ALA A 46 6.82 20.39 -18.97
C ALA A 46 7.65 20.64 -17.71
N PRO A 47 7.42 21.75 -16.98
CA PRO A 47 8.19 22.04 -15.78
C PRO A 47 8.09 20.85 -14.83
N LYS A 48 9.24 20.36 -14.37
CA LYS A 48 9.26 19.29 -13.34
C LYS A 48 8.49 19.79 -12.14
N ARG A 49 7.39 19.13 -11.84
CA ARG A 49 6.57 19.46 -10.67
C ARG A 49 7.38 19.21 -9.42
N PRO A 50 7.32 20.09 -8.42
CA PRO A 50 8.09 19.88 -7.20
C PRO A 50 7.59 18.62 -6.48
N VAL A 51 8.49 17.68 -6.24
CA VAL A 51 8.25 16.52 -5.38
C VAL A 51 8.36 17.00 -3.94
N LEU A 52 7.36 16.71 -3.13
CA LEU A 52 7.38 17.05 -1.72
C LEU A 52 8.02 15.89 -0.93
N VAL A 53 9.10 16.18 -0.22
CA VAL A 53 9.70 15.21 0.72
C VAL A 53 8.79 15.07 1.94
N PRO A 54 8.36 13.83 2.31
CA PRO A 54 7.58 13.60 3.52
C PRO A 54 8.31 14.08 4.78
N GLY A 55 7.59 14.66 5.74
CA GLY A 55 8.20 15.30 6.89
C GLY A 55 8.45 16.80 6.72
N SER A 56 8.35 17.32 5.48
CA SER A 56 8.47 18.76 5.24
C SER A 56 7.27 19.53 5.77
N GLY A 57 7.55 20.76 6.24
CA GLY A 57 6.52 21.69 6.71
C GLY A 57 6.25 21.60 8.19
N SER A 58 4.98 21.74 8.59
CA SER A 58 4.55 21.80 9.99
C SER A 58 3.90 20.49 10.42
N LEU A 59 4.30 19.99 11.58
CA LEU A 59 3.67 18.83 12.21
C LEU A 59 2.20 19.13 12.55
N VAL A 60 1.31 18.20 12.21
CA VAL A 60 -0.10 18.30 12.63
C VAL A 60 -0.18 17.95 14.12
N LYS A 61 -0.39 18.98 14.95
CA LYS A 61 -0.47 18.81 16.40
C LYS A 61 -1.59 17.83 16.77
N GLY A 62 -1.28 16.87 17.65
CA GLY A 62 -2.21 15.83 18.11
C GLY A 62 -2.34 14.62 17.17
N VAL A 63 -1.68 14.65 16.01
CA VAL A 63 -1.50 13.47 15.14
C VAL A 63 -0.09 12.94 15.35
N VAL A 64 0.15 12.39 16.51
CA VAL A 64 1.37 11.67 16.89
C VAL A 64 0.94 10.55 17.82
N ASP A 65 1.48 9.38 17.63
CA ASP A 65 1.41 8.29 18.60
C ASP A 65 2.80 7.66 18.70
N ASP A 66 3.57 8.16 19.68
CA ASP A 66 4.94 7.72 19.94
C ASP A 66 4.99 6.42 20.76
N PHE A 67 3.82 5.89 21.15
CA PHE A 67 3.66 4.68 21.95
C PHE A 67 4.36 4.71 23.33
N GLU A 68 4.77 5.90 23.83
CA GLU A 68 5.46 6.03 25.12
C GLU A 68 4.49 6.00 26.31
N ASP A 69 3.20 6.24 26.09
CA ASP A 69 2.19 6.13 27.14
C ASP A 69 2.08 4.71 27.67
N GLU A 70 2.45 4.47 28.94
CA GLU A 70 2.36 3.18 29.61
C GLU A 70 0.94 2.60 29.66
N LYS A 71 -0.08 3.47 29.54
CA LYS A 71 -1.48 3.09 29.48
C LYS A 71 -1.94 2.72 28.08
N TRP A 72 -1.05 2.78 27.09
CA TRP A 72 -1.38 2.40 25.74
C TRP A 72 -1.87 0.95 25.69
N LYS A 73 -3.06 0.72 25.14
CA LYS A 73 -3.72 -0.58 25.12
C LYS A 73 -4.61 -0.67 23.90
N TRP A 74 -4.71 -1.88 23.34
CA TRP A 74 -5.67 -2.24 22.31
C TRP A 74 -6.87 -2.97 22.91
N TYR A 75 -8.07 -2.57 22.53
CA TYR A 75 -9.33 -3.27 22.83
C TYR A 75 -9.80 -3.99 21.58
N TYR A 76 -9.77 -5.31 21.63
CA TYR A 76 -10.18 -6.15 20.51
C TYR A 76 -11.69 -6.20 20.38
N ASN A 77 -12.16 -6.38 19.14
CA ASN A 77 -13.48 -6.86 18.81
C ASN A 77 -13.36 -8.27 18.22
N HIS A 78 -14.09 -9.23 18.76
CA HIS A 78 -14.13 -10.59 18.25
C HIS A 78 -15.57 -11.07 18.05
N PRO A 79 -15.88 -11.70 16.93
CA PRO A 79 -15.02 -11.94 15.78
C PRO A 79 -14.72 -10.65 15.01
N LYS A 80 -13.53 -10.58 14.37
CA LYS A 80 -13.07 -9.44 13.57
C LYS A 80 -14.06 -9.11 12.44
N SER A 81 -14.06 -7.85 12.03
CA SER A 81 -14.79 -7.40 10.83
C SER A 81 -14.17 -8.00 9.57
N SER A 82 -14.98 -8.32 8.56
CA SER A 82 -14.53 -8.91 7.30
C SER A 82 -15.46 -8.55 6.13
N GLU A 83 -15.90 -7.28 6.10
CA GLU A 83 -16.92 -6.79 5.14
C GLU A 83 -16.54 -7.09 3.69
N GLU A 84 -15.24 -7.02 3.32
CA GLU A 84 -14.78 -7.30 1.97
C GLU A 84 -14.93 -8.79 1.60
N GLN A 85 -14.72 -9.71 2.57
CA GLN A 85 -14.72 -11.15 2.32
C GLN A 85 -16.11 -11.78 2.45
N ASP A 86 -16.91 -11.42 3.47
CA ASP A 86 -18.20 -12.02 3.75
C ASP A 86 -19.36 -11.02 3.88
N LYS A 87 -19.13 -9.75 3.49
CA LYS A 87 -20.10 -8.65 3.55
C LYS A 87 -20.59 -8.34 4.98
N ARG A 88 -19.78 -8.65 6.01
CA ARG A 88 -20.12 -8.44 7.40
C ARG A 88 -19.17 -7.48 8.09
N MET A 89 -19.61 -6.24 8.28
CA MET A 89 -19.02 -5.35 9.25
C MET A 89 -19.48 -5.73 10.65
N ARG A 90 -18.54 -6.07 11.53
CA ARG A 90 -18.81 -6.51 12.91
C ARG A 90 -18.44 -5.38 13.86
N GLY A 91 -19.42 -4.79 14.50
CA GLY A 91 -19.22 -3.71 15.46
C GLY A 91 -19.51 -4.14 16.91
N PRO A 92 -19.02 -3.38 17.89
CA PRO A 92 -18.14 -2.20 17.73
C PRO A 92 -16.74 -2.59 17.27
N LEU A 93 -16.11 -1.74 16.41
CA LEU A 93 -14.75 -2.01 15.94
C LEU A 93 -13.73 -1.97 17.09
N GLY A 94 -12.70 -2.82 17.00
CA GLY A 94 -11.54 -2.76 17.87
C GLY A 94 -10.86 -1.38 17.80
N LYS A 95 -10.27 -0.92 18.91
CA LYS A 95 -9.65 0.42 18.99
C LYS A 95 -8.59 0.51 20.06
N SER A 96 -7.65 1.46 19.92
CA SER A 96 -6.72 1.82 20.97
C SER A 96 -7.40 2.61 22.10
N ALA A 97 -6.87 2.51 23.32
CA ALA A 97 -7.36 3.23 24.49
C ALA A 97 -7.36 4.75 24.29
N ASN A 98 -6.34 5.29 23.59
CA ASN A 98 -6.26 6.72 23.26
C ASN A 98 -7.18 7.12 22.09
N GLY A 99 -7.87 6.15 21.45
CA GLY A 99 -8.80 6.36 20.34
C GLY A 99 -8.15 6.87 19.05
N ARG A 100 -6.82 6.70 18.90
CA ARG A 100 -6.09 7.09 17.69
C ARG A 100 -6.12 6.03 16.61
N TRP A 101 -6.25 4.76 16.98
CA TRP A 101 -6.27 3.61 16.09
C TRP A 101 -7.57 2.85 16.18
N PHE A 102 -7.98 2.27 15.08
CA PHE A 102 -9.17 1.42 15.01
C PHE A 102 -9.00 0.29 13.99
N GLU A 103 -9.82 -0.74 14.16
CA GLU A 103 -9.93 -1.90 13.29
C GLU A 103 -10.44 -1.52 11.91
N GLY A 104 -9.86 -2.10 10.86
CA GLY A 104 -10.37 -1.98 9.51
C GLY A 104 -11.74 -2.68 9.36
N PRO A 105 -12.83 -1.96 9.03
CA PRO A 105 -14.13 -2.62 8.88
C PRO A 105 -14.15 -3.64 7.74
N LYS A 106 -13.36 -3.42 6.70
CA LYS A 106 -13.32 -4.28 5.52
C LYS A 106 -12.56 -5.59 5.75
N ARG A 107 -11.50 -5.57 6.57
CA ARG A 107 -10.55 -6.69 6.69
C ARG A 107 -10.18 -7.09 8.10
N GLY A 108 -10.71 -6.39 9.10
CA GLY A 108 -10.44 -6.68 10.50
C GLY A 108 -9.14 -6.04 11.01
N THR A 109 -8.69 -6.50 12.16
CA THR A 109 -7.49 -6.03 12.87
C THR A 109 -6.47 -7.15 13.03
N PRO A 110 -5.15 -6.86 13.05
CA PRO A 110 -4.15 -7.85 13.42
C PRO A 110 -4.49 -8.56 14.74
N ASP A 111 -4.19 -9.87 14.84
CA ASP A 111 -4.45 -10.65 16.05
C ASP A 111 -3.59 -10.21 17.23
N VAL A 112 -2.43 -9.61 16.94
CA VAL A 112 -1.57 -8.96 17.91
C VAL A 112 -1.45 -7.49 17.54
N VAL A 113 -1.84 -6.61 18.47
CA VAL A 113 -1.62 -5.16 18.46
C VAL A 113 -1.13 -4.80 19.85
N LYS A 114 0.20 -4.69 20.04
CA LYS A 114 0.82 -4.62 21.36
C LYS A 114 1.97 -3.62 21.42
N ARG A 115 1.94 -2.74 22.41
CA ARG A 115 3.09 -1.90 22.77
C ARG A 115 4.22 -2.80 23.27
N ILE A 116 5.44 -2.60 22.78
CA ILE A 116 6.65 -3.33 23.14
C ILE A 116 7.84 -2.37 23.29
N GLU A 117 8.91 -2.82 23.94
CA GLU A 117 10.21 -2.17 23.85
C GLU A 117 10.75 -2.25 22.42
N LEU A 118 11.37 -1.17 21.95
CA LEU A 118 11.88 -1.10 20.58
C LEU A 118 13.11 -1.99 20.39
N PRO A 119 13.21 -2.67 19.23
CA PRO A 119 14.46 -3.28 18.80
C PRO A 119 15.54 -2.20 18.59
N ALA A 120 16.71 -2.40 19.18
CA ALA A 120 17.85 -1.49 19.01
C ALA A 120 18.59 -1.76 17.67
N PRO A 121 19.24 -0.73 17.07
CA PRO A 121 19.12 0.68 17.39
C PRO A 121 17.82 1.27 16.83
N GLY A 122 17.07 2.01 17.65
CA GLY A 122 15.84 2.70 17.27
C GLY A 122 16.00 4.22 17.15
N LEU A 123 14.89 4.93 17.01
CA LEU A 123 14.88 6.38 17.01
C LEU A 123 15.36 6.91 18.38
N GLU A 124 16.24 7.90 18.35
CA GLU A 124 16.74 8.52 19.58
C GLU A 124 15.60 9.13 20.39
N GLY A 125 15.58 8.80 21.69
CA GLY A 125 14.54 9.27 22.61
C GLY A 125 13.22 8.48 22.57
N SER A 126 13.08 7.48 21.70
CA SER A 126 11.97 6.53 21.69
C SER A 126 12.39 5.21 22.34
N ALA A 127 11.58 4.72 23.28
CA ALA A 127 11.81 3.46 23.99
C ALA A 127 10.81 2.37 23.59
N HIS A 128 9.64 2.75 23.08
CA HIS A 128 8.54 1.83 22.79
C HIS A 128 7.94 2.06 21.42
N GLY A 129 7.40 0.98 20.87
CA GLY A 129 6.68 0.99 19.62
C GLY A 129 5.53 0.00 19.61
N LEU A 130 4.86 -0.12 18.48
CA LEU A 130 3.70 -0.97 18.30
C LEU A 130 4.04 -2.20 17.47
N MET A 131 4.03 -3.38 18.09
CA MET A 131 4.11 -4.65 17.36
C MET A 131 2.74 -5.07 16.84
N ILE A 132 2.69 -5.48 15.57
CA ILE A 132 1.50 -6.02 14.91
C ILE A 132 1.83 -7.34 14.21
N ALA A 133 0.94 -8.34 14.36
CA ALA A 133 1.04 -9.64 13.70
C ALA A 133 -0.34 -10.30 13.56
N SER A 134 -0.51 -11.16 12.57
CA SER A 134 -1.75 -11.90 12.33
C SER A 134 -1.50 -13.39 12.17
N LEU A 135 -2.37 -14.20 12.73
CA LEU A 135 -2.47 -15.64 12.52
C LEU A 135 -3.69 -15.97 11.66
N ASN A 136 -4.81 -15.29 11.95
CA ASN A 136 -6.09 -15.49 11.28
C ASN A 136 -6.52 -14.16 10.64
N ALA A 137 -6.42 -14.07 9.32
CA ALA A 137 -6.95 -12.97 8.54
C ALA A 137 -8.21 -13.45 7.76
N GLY A 138 -8.81 -12.61 6.94
CA GLY A 138 -9.95 -13.00 6.14
C GLY A 138 -11.24 -13.24 6.94
N ILE A 139 -11.93 -14.36 6.71
CA ILE A 139 -13.22 -14.65 7.35
C ILE A 139 -13.00 -15.32 8.69
N PRO A 140 -13.52 -14.75 9.81
CA PRO A 140 -13.38 -15.35 11.14
C PRO A 140 -13.85 -16.79 11.23
N GLY A 141 -13.00 -17.66 11.78
CA GLY A 141 -13.29 -19.08 11.97
C GLY A 141 -13.18 -19.94 10.70
N ARG A 142 -12.73 -19.37 9.59
CA ARG A 142 -12.54 -20.09 8.33
C ARG A 142 -11.23 -19.69 7.65
N VAL A 143 -10.31 -20.64 7.56
CA VAL A 143 -9.05 -20.45 6.79
C VAL A 143 -9.35 -20.45 5.29
N THR A 144 -8.69 -19.57 4.56
CA THR A 144 -8.87 -19.45 3.11
C THR A 144 -7.74 -20.10 2.31
N TYR A 145 -6.57 -20.25 2.92
CA TYR A 145 -5.30 -20.66 2.29
C TYR A 145 -4.84 -19.72 1.17
N GLU A 146 -5.39 -18.52 1.15
CA GLU A 146 -5.05 -17.46 0.22
C GLU A 146 -4.36 -16.31 0.93
N LEU A 147 -3.79 -15.39 0.16
CA LEU A 147 -3.25 -14.17 0.71
C LEU A 147 -4.39 -13.29 1.25
N GLN A 148 -4.42 -13.13 2.55
CA GLN A 148 -5.31 -12.22 3.26
C GLN A 148 -4.51 -11.13 3.97
N GLN A 149 -5.20 -10.12 4.45
CA GLN A 149 -4.59 -9.03 5.23
C GLN A 149 -5.56 -8.50 6.28
N ASP A 150 -4.99 -8.08 7.39
CA ASP A 150 -5.67 -7.30 8.43
C ASP A 150 -5.22 -5.85 8.35
N ASP A 151 -6.08 -4.92 8.73
CA ASP A 151 -5.85 -3.49 8.63
C ASP A 151 -5.86 -2.81 10.01
N LEU A 152 -4.82 -2.06 10.33
CA LEU A 152 -4.76 -1.16 11.48
C LEU A 152 -4.82 0.28 10.98
N ILE A 153 -5.93 0.99 11.24
CA ILE A 153 -6.22 2.30 10.65
C ILE A 153 -6.00 3.42 11.66
N TYR A 154 -5.31 4.49 11.27
CA TYR A 154 -5.16 5.68 12.07
C TYR A 154 -6.42 6.58 11.96
N ASN A 155 -6.89 7.12 13.10
CA ASN A 155 -8.07 7.99 13.13
C ASN A 155 -7.71 9.46 12.91
N LEU A 156 -7.23 9.79 11.71
CA LEU A 156 -6.84 11.15 11.35
C LEU A 156 -8.01 12.13 11.47
N ALA A 157 -9.22 11.68 11.13
CA ALA A 157 -10.43 12.52 11.21
C ALA A 157 -10.74 13.01 12.62
N ARG A 158 -10.30 12.33 13.68
CA ARG A 158 -10.44 12.80 15.06
C ARG A 158 -9.76 14.15 15.28
N VAL A 159 -8.67 14.42 14.57
CA VAL A 159 -7.90 15.67 14.70
C VAL A 159 -8.26 16.67 13.61
N THR A 160 -8.49 16.20 12.39
CA THR A 160 -8.68 17.05 11.20
C THR A 160 -10.15 17.23 10.79
N GLY A 161 -11.07 16.51 11.42
CA GLY A 161 -12.50 16.50 11.08
C GLY A 161 -12.83 15.58 9.90
N GLN A 162 -12.35 15.89 8.70
CA GLN A 162 -12.72 15.15 7.47
C GLN A 162 -11.52 14.59 6.69
N GLY A 163 -10.32 14.74 7.22
CA GLY A 163 -9.08 14.54 6.49
C GLY A 163 -8.43 15.85 6.08
N MET A 164 -7.41 15.80 5.23
CA MET A 164 -6.61 16.95 4.84
C MET A 164 -6.69 17.14 3.31
N SER A 165 -6.94 18.38 2.89
CA SER A 165 -6.88 18.74 1.46
C SER A 165 -5.45 18.57 0.94
N VAL A 166 -5.27 17.96 -0.23
CA VAL A 166 -3.95 17.92 -0.88
C VAL A 166 -3.43 19.31 -1.29
N ALA A 167 -4.31 20.32 -1.31
CA ALA A 167 -3.91 21.71 -1.50
C ALA A 167 -2.98 22.20 -0.38
N ASP A 168 -3.03 21.58 0.80
CA ASP A 168 -2.14 21.87 1.93
C ASP A 168 -0.86 21.04 1.91
N SER A 169 -0.67 20.23 0.86
CA SER A 169 0.47 19.33 0.68
C SER A 169 0.77 18.49 1.92
N PRO A 170 -0.18 17.62 2.34
CA PRO A 170 0.02 16.76 3.49
C PRO A 170 1.06 15.67 3.20
N SER A 171 1.69 15.17 4.26
CA SER A 171 2.57 14.01 4.21
C SER A 171 2.50 13.21 5.49
N VAL A 172 2.86 11.94 5.42
CA VAL A 172 2.95 11.03 6.57
C VAL A 172 4.27 10.27 6.51
N VAL A 173 4.91 10.15 7.67
CA VAL A 173 6.17 9.41 7.87
C VAL A 173 5.96 8.40 8.99
N VAL A 174 6.56 7.22 8.88
CA VAL A 174 6.57 6.19 9.93
C VAL A 174 7.90 5.45 9.90
N ARG A 175 8.36 4.99 11.07
CA ARG A 175 9.48 4.05 11.19
C ARG A 175 8.91 2.64 11.31
N VAL A 176 9.50 1.71 10.56
CA VAL A 176 9.07 0.31 10.50
C VAL A 176 10.28 -0.58 10.70
N TYR A 177 10.22 -1.44 11.70
CA TYR A 177 11.27 -2.44 11.92
C TYR A 177 10.98 -3.70 11.13
N MET A 178 11.92 -4.11 10.32
CA MET A 178 11.93 -5.34 9.54
C MET A 178 12.77 -6.38 10.28
N PRO A 179 12.16 -7.42 10.85
CA PRO A 179 12.91 -8.40 11.64
C PRO A 179 13.84 -9.24 10.74
N PRO A 180 14.78 -10.01 11.31
CA PRO A 180 15.56 -10.98 10.56
C PRO A 180 14.70 -11.95 9.75
N PHE A 181 15.18 -12.39 8.58
CA PHE A 181 14.38 -13.22 7.64
C PHE A 181 13.88 -14.53 8.23
N GLU A 182 14.53 -15.05 9.25
CA GLU A 182 14.11 -16.25 9.99
C GLU A 182 12.75 -16.07 10.68
N GLN A 183 12.35 -14.84 10.96
CA GLN A 183 11.07 -14.49 11.57
C GLN A 183 9.99 -14.18 10.52
N TRP A 184 10.34 -14.17 9.22
CA TRP A 184 9.36 -13.86 8.19
C TRP A 184 8.52 -15.10 7.83
N GLU A 185 7.22 -14.86 7.63
CA GLU A 185 6.35 -15.88 7.06
C GLU A 185 6.89 -16.32 5.70
N ARG A 186 7.21 -17.60 5.56
CA ARG A 186 7.90 -18.14 4.37
C ARG A 186 6.95 -18.29 3.18
N ARG A 187 6.59 -17.17 2.57
CA ARG A 187 5.83 -17.11 1.33
C ARG A 187 6.27 -15.93 0.47
N SER A 188 6.17 -16.05 -0.83
CA SER A 188 6.45 -14.94 -1.75
C SER A 188 5.30 -13.93 -1.75
N GLY A 189 5.64 -12.65 -1.92
CA GLY A 189 4.69 -11.56 -2.10
C GLY A 189 4.61 -10.60 -0.92
N PRO A 190 3.55 -9.76 -0.85
CA PRO A 190 3.43 -8.72 0.16
C PRO A 190 3.31 -9.30 1.56
N SER A 191 4.11 -8.77 2.48
CA SER A 191 4.15 -9.15 3.89
C SER A 191 3.63 -8.03 4.80
N PHE A 192 3.91 -6.78 4.42
CA PHE A 192 3.46 -5.58 5.12
C PHE A 192 3.04 -4.52 4.10
N GLY A 193 2.08 -3.68 4.45
CA GLY A 193 1.68 -2.54 3.64
C GLY A 193 1.58 -1.25 4.48
N PHE A 194 2.10 -0.16 3.92
CA PHE A 194 1.88 1.19 4.39
C PHE A 194 1.08 1.95 3.34
N ARG A 195 -0.15 2.34 3.68
CA ARG A 195 -1.10 2.88 2.73
C ARG A 195 -1.79 4.13 3.25
N ALA A 196 -2.30 4.93 2.32
CA ALA A 196 -3.18 6.06 2.60
C ALA A 196 -4.61 5.75 2.18
N GLY A 197 -5.59 6.23 2.92
CA GLY A 197 -6.97 6.36 2.47
C GLY A 197 -7.15 7.73 1.82
N CYS A 198 -7.60 7.74 0.58
CA CYS A 198 -7.74 8.94 -0.24
C CYS A 198 -9.14 9.05 -0.83
N TYR A 199 -9.59 10.29 -1.01
CA TYR A 199 -10.79 10.58 -1.77
C TYR A 199 -10.48 11.38 -3.03
N THR A 200 -11.26 11.12 -4.07
CA THR A 200 -11.28 11.89 -5.32
C THR A 200 -12.69 11.90 -5.89
N HIS A 201 -13.06 12.94 -6.65
CA HIS A 201 -14.28 12.91 -7.42
C HIS A 201 -14.04 12.20 -8.75
N ALA A 202 -14.73 11.08 -8.93
CA ALA A 202 -14.62 10.23 -10.11
C ALA A 202 -15.94 9.49 -10.38
N ILE A 203 -15.98 8.73 -11.46
CA ILE A 203 -17.03 7.72 -11.63
C ILE A 203 -16.74 6.60 -10.64
N ILE A 204 -17.70 6.31 -9.77
CA ILE A 204 -17.58 5.28 -8.74
C ILE A 204 -17.50 3.91 -9.41
N THR A 205 -16.44 3.18 -9.15
CA THR A 205 -16.16 1.88 -9.78
C THR A 205 -16.17 0.72 -8.78
N ALA A 206 -16.42 1.00 -7.50
CA ALA A 206 -16.50 -0.04 -6.48
C ALA A 206 -17.74 -0.92 -6.72
N ASP A 207 -17.51 -2.21 -6.93
CA ASP A 207 -18.56 -3.21 -7.06
C ASP A 207 -19.48 -3.16 -5.82
N ASP A 208 -20.78 -3.33 -6.05
CA ASP A 208 -21.83 -3.27 -5.03
C ASP A 208 -22.01 -1.88 -4.35
N HIS A 209 -21.37 -0.82 -4.84
CA HIS A 209 -21.60 0.52 -4.30
C HIS A 209 -22.95 1.08 -4.76
N PRO A 210 -23.80 1.68 -3.88
CA PRO A 210 -25.13 2.21 -4.27
C PRO A 210 -25.12 3.25 -5.36
N ARG A 211 -23.98 3.85 -5.66
CA ARG A 211 -23.76 4.84 -6.72
C ARG A 211 -22.79 4.37 -7.81
N GLU A 212 -22.59 3.07 -7.97
CA GLU A 212 -21.76 2.54 -9.04
C GLU A 212 -22.17 3.13 -10.39
N GLY A 213 -21.18 3.48 -11.19
CA GLY A 213 -21.37 4.14 -12.50
C GLY A 213 -21.76 5.63 -12.44
N ARG A 214 -21.95 6.22 -11.26
CA ARG A 214 -22.27 7.65 -11.10
C ARG A 214 -21.02 8.43 -10.69
N PHE A 215 -20.97 9.69 -11.11
CA PHE A 215 -19.95 10.62 -10.64
C PHE A 215 -20.20 10.96 -9.16
N GLY A 216 -19.16 10.83 -8.33
CA GLY A 216 -19.24 11.08 -6.90
C GLY A 216 -17.87 11.01 -6.24
N LEU A 217 -17.87 11.01 -4.92
CA LEU A 217 -16.66 10.88 -4.12
C LEU A 217 -16.27 9.39 -4.04
N GLU A 218 -15.15 9.03 -4.69
CA GLU A 218 -14.59 7.68 -4.73
C GLU A 218 -13.47 7.56 -3.68
N GLU A 219 -13.50 6.47 -2.91
CA GLU A 219 -12.45 6.13 -1.95
C GLU A 219 -11.47 5.14 -2.57
N TYR A 220 -10.17 5.40 -2.41
CA TYR A 220 -9.12 4.49 -2.89
C TYR A 220 -7.88 4.53 -2.00
N TRP A 221 -6.99 3.53 -2.17
CA TRP A 221 -5.94 3.26 -1.19
C TRP A 221 -4.56 3.11 -1.84
N PRO A 222 -3.90 4.22 -2.23
CA PRO A 222 -2.51 4.19 -2.68
C PRO A 222 -1.59 3.77 -1.54
N GLY A 223 -0.46 3.16 -1.88
CA GLY A 223 0.52 2.76 -0.86
C GLY A 223 1.68 1.96 -1.41
N MET A 224 2.53 1.54 -0.49
CA MET A 224 3.66 0.69 -0.76
C MET A 224 3.60 -0.57 0.12
N PHE A 225 4.25 -1.63 -0.36
CA PHE A 225 4.30 -2.93 0.30
C PHE A 225 5.74 -3.38 0.43
N VAL A 226 6.08 -3.94 1.58
CA VAL A 226 7.27 -4.77 1.75
C VAL A 226 6.93 -6.16 1.26
N CYS A 227 7.64 -6.60 0.24
CA CYS A 227 7.44 -7.91 -0.39
C CYS A 227 8.62 -8.82 -0.11
N PHE A 228 8.33 -10.07 0.20
CA PHE A 228 9.32 -11.10 0.47
C PHE A 228 9.44 -12.08 -0.70
N GLU A 229 10.66 -12.46 -1.00
CA GLU A 229 11.01 -13.52 -1.95
C GLU A 229 11.92 -14.53 -1.23
N PRO A 230 11.33 -15.59 -0.61
CA PRO A 230 12.12 -16.60 0.08
C PRO A 230 12.98 -17.42 -0.90
N ALA A 231 14.15 -17.86 -0.45
CA ALA A 231 14.99 -18.79 -1.18
C ALA A 231 14.17 -20.00 -1.66
N ASN A 232 14.30 -20.32 -2.95
CA ASN A 232 13.56 -21.40 -3.58
C ASN A 232 14.41 -22.06 -4.68
N PRO A 233 15.04 -23.20 -4.39
CA PRO A 233 15.89 -23.90 -5.35
C PRO A 233 15.18 -24.26 -6.66
N LYS A 234 13.86 -24.57 -6.58
CA LYS A 234 13.06 -24.90 -7.77
C LYS A 234 12.89 -23.70 -8.72
N LYS A 235 12.94 -22.48 -8.17
CA LYS A 235 12.87 -21.22 -8.93
C LYS A 235 14.24 -20.59 -9.14
N LYS A 236 15.33 -21.26 -8.75
CA LYS A 236 16.72 -20.74 -8.80
C LYS A 236 16.90 -19.44 -8.00
N ILE A 237 16.15 -19.28 -6.91
CA ILE A 237 16.31 -18.20 -5.95
C ILE A 237 17.23 -18.71 -4.85
N GLU A 238 18.46 -18.21 -4.80
CA GLU A 238 19.53 -18.77 -3.94
C GLU A 238 19.39 -18.32 -2.48
N LYS A 239 18.91 -17.09 -2.25
CA LYS A 239 18.81 -16.49 -0.92
C LYS A 239 17.49 -15.79 -0.72
N ASP A 240 17.11 -15.63 0.55
CA ASP A 240 16.00 -14.79 0.95
C ASP A 240 16.28 -13.34 0.57
N SER A 241 15.26 -12.64 0.08
CA SER A 241 15.34 -11.24 -0.29
C SER A 241 14.01 -10.52 -0.09
N ALA A 242 14.06 -9.21 0.07
CA ALA A 242 12.87 -8.38 0.16
C ALA A 242 13.03 -7.11 -0.68
N TYR A 243 11.92 -6.47 -0.99
CA TYR A 243 11.91 -5.22 -1.76
C TYR A 243 10.64 -4.41 -1.48
N ILE A 244 10.72 -3.11 -1.72
CA ILE A 244 9.54 -2.24 -1.71
C ILE A 244 8.81 -2.39 -3.04
N ARG A 245 7.49 -2.44 -2.99
CA ARG A 245 6.60 -2.46 -4.15
C ARG A 245 5.54 -1.38 -4.00
N VAL A 246 5.40 -0.51 -4.99
CA VAL A 246 4.43 0.59 -4.99
C VAL A 246 3.25 0.24 -5.87
N ARG A 247 2.03 0.30 -5.30
CA ARG A 247 0.79 0.17 -6.07
C ARG A 247 0.34 1.54 -6.55
N SER A 248 0.60 1.84 -7.82
CA SER A 248 0.49 3.20 -8.33
C SER A 248 0.07 3.33 -9.80
N GLY A 249 0.02 2.24 -10.55
CA GLY A 249 -0.34 2.29 -11.96
C GLY A 249 -1.79 2.72 -12.22
N ARG A 250 -2.06 3.26 -13.41
CA ARG A 250 -3.42 3.69 -13.81
C ARG A 250 -4.51 2.63 -13.67
N ARG A 251 -4.14 1.35 -13.72
CA ARG A 251 -5.04 0.20 -13.55
C ARG A 251 -4.71 -0.61 -12.30
N GLY A 252 -4.14 0.02 -11.28
CA GLY A 252 -3.66 -0.69 -10.09
C GLY A 252 -2.37 -1.50 -10.31
N GLY A 253 -1.67 -1.28 -11.42
CA GLY A 253 -0.37 -1.90 -11.69
C GLY A 253 0.67 -1.52 -10.63
N GLU A 254 1.67 -2.37 -10.48
CA GLU A 254 2.67 -2.28 -9.44
C GLU A 254 4.03 -1.93 -10.00
N ILE A 255 4.77 -1.08 -9.29
CA ILE A 255 6.14 -0.69 -9.61
C ILE A 255 7.04 -1.34 -8.58
N ARG A 256 8.07 -2.07 -9.03
CA ARG A 256 9.14 -2.55 -8.17
C ARG A 256 10.01 -1.36 -7.78
N GLY A 257 10.11 -1.11 -6.50
CA GLY A 257 11.00 -0.13 -5.88
C GLY A 257 12.33 -0.74 -5.46
N PRO A 258 13.04 -0.11 -4.51
CA PRO A 258 14.36 -0.55 -4.06
C PRO A 258 14.31 -1.94 -3.42
N ALA A 259 15.43 -2.67 -3.56
CA ALA A 259 15.69 -3.86 -2.75
C ALA A 259 15.90 -3.45 -1.28
N ILE A 260 15.49 -4.31 -0.38
CA ILE A 260 15.79 -4.19 1.05
C ILE A 260 17.05 -5.02 1.28
N GLU A 261 18.20 -4.35 1.25
CA GLU A 261 19.50 -4.99 1.41
C GLU A 261 19.88 -5.12 2.88
N GLU A 262 19.39 -4.19 3.70
CA GLU A 262 19.62 -4.16 5.15
C GLU A 262 18.28 -4.33 5.88
N LEU A 263 18.21 -5.30 6.79
CA LEU A 263 17.08 -5.50 7.70
C LEU A 263 17.25 -4.57 8.92
N GLY A 264 16.20 -4.44 9.70
CA GLY A 264 16.14 -3.50 10.81
C GLY A 264 15.20 -2.35 10.53
N TRP A 265 15.51 -1.16 11.01
CA TRP A 265 14.65 0.01 10.86
C TRP A 265 14.68 0.58 9.43
N TRP A 266 13.51 0.99 8.99
CA TRP A 266 13.30 1.74 7.75
C TRP A 266 12.34 2.89 8.00
N THR A 267 12.64 4.04 7.39
CA THR A 267 11.73 5.19 7.35
C THR A 267 10.94 5.15 6.05
N LEU A 268 9.62 5.09 6.16
CA LEU A 268 8.70 5.09 5.03
C LEU A 268 7.89 6.39 5.01
N GLY A 269 7.64 6.94 3.83
CA GLY A 269 6.89 8.18 3.69
C GLY A 269 5.98 8.25 2.48
N LEU A 270 4.84 8.90 2.65
CA LEU A 270 3.91 9.28 1.59
C LEU A 270 3.68 10.78 1.65
N SER A 271 3.70 11.46 0.51
CA SER A 271 3.32 12.86 0.42
C SER A 271 2.43 13.13 -0.78
N PHE A 272 1.69 14.24 -0.71
CA PHE A 272 0.69 14.60 -1.70
C PHE A 272 0.96 16.02 -2.19
N SER A 273 1.05 16.20 -3.50
CA SER A 273 1.15 17.53 -4.10
C SER A 273 -0.24 18.10 -4.45
N PRO A 274 -0.37 19.43 -4.55
CA PRO A 274 -1.66 20.09 -4.81
C PRO A 274 -2.35 19.69 -6.11
N ASP A 275 -1.63 19.06 -7.03
CA ASP A 275 -2.19 18.51 -8.28
C ASP A 275 -2.77 17.11 -8.13
N GLY A 276 -2.74 16.56 -6.90
CA GLY A 276 -3.27 15.25 -6.55
C GLY A 276 -2.34 14.07 -6.82
N MET A 277 -1.06 14.33 -7.10
CA MET A 277 -0.05 13.28 -7.23
C MET A 277 0.38 12.75 -5.86
N VAL A 278 0.68 11.45 -5.80
CA VAL A 278 1.22 10.79 -4.62
C VAL A 278 2.69 10.48 -4.85
N HIS A 279 3.54 10.84 -3.90
CA HIS A 279 4.97 10.58 -3.90
C HIS A 279 5.31 9.54 -2.85
N TYR A 280 6.19 8.62 -3.19
CA TYR A 280 6.55 7.46 -2.35
C TYR A 280 8.02 7.50 -2.04
N PHE A 281 8.35 7.32 -0.76
CA PHE A 281 9.71 7.41 -0.23
C PHE A 281 9.99 6.24 0.70
N ALA A 282 11.21 5.72 0.67
CA ALA A 282 11.69 4.73 1.64
C ALA A 282 13.21 4.82 1.77
N SER A 283 13.70 4.75 3.00
CA SER A 283 15.13 4.80 3.32
C SER A 283 15.45 3.79 4.43
N PRO A 284 16.60 3.08 4.37
CA PRO A 284 17.06 2.31 5.52
C PRO A 284 17.39 3.24 6.70
N GLY A 285 17.21 2.74 7.93
CA GLY A 285 17.44 3.51 9.16
C GLY A 285 16.23 4.31 9.65
N VAL A 286 16.49 5.19 10.62
CA VAL A 286 15.48 6.01 11.32
C VAL A 286 15.54 7.49 10.96
N ASP A 287 16.47 7.88 10.09
CA ASP A 287 16.72 9.26 9.71
C ASP A 287 15.53 9.88 8.96
N GLU A 288 15.54 11.21 8.89
CA GLU A 288 14.58 11.96 8.09
C GLU A 288 14.76 11.67 6.60
N LEU A 289 13.65 11.55 5.88
CA LEU A 289 13.67 11.32 4.43
C LEU A 289 14.21 12.54 3.67
N THR A 290 14.89 12.26 2.56
CA THR A 290 15.46 13.23 1.63
C THR A 290 14.95 13.00 0.21
N MET A 291 15.36 13.81 -0.74
CA MET A 291 15.03 13.59 -2.16
C MET A 291 15.70 12.34 -2.74
N ASP A 292 16.79 11.88 -2.16
CA ASP A 292 17.51 10.67 -2.62
C ASP A 292 16.72 9.38 -2.30
N ASP A 293 15.80 9.46 -1.33
CA ASP A 293 14.94 8.35 -0.91
C ASP A 293 13.65 8.23 -1.75
N HIS A 294 13.50 9.10 -2.77
CA HIS A 294 12.33 9.13 -3.63
C HIS A 294 12.27 7.92 -4.56
N ILE A 295 11.23 7.11 -4.43
CA ILE A 295 11.00 5.93 -5.26
C ILE A 295 10.30 6.31 -6.57
N THR A 296 9.13 6.96 -6.47
CA THR A 296 8.30 7.33 -7.62
C THR A 296 7.21 8.33 -7.23
N SER A 297 6.68 9.02 -8.24
CA SER A 297 5.51 9.92 -8.12
C SER A 297 4.46 9.52 -9.13
N GLN A 298 3.22 9.27 -8.69
CA GLN A 298 2.19 8.69 -9.52
C GLN A 298 0.81 9.30 -9.27
N PHE A 299 -0.10 9.07 -10.22
CA PHE A 299 -1.55 9.19 -10.05
C PHE A 299 -2.14 7.78 -9.93
N PRO A 300 -2.20 7.19 -8.72
CA PRO A 300 -2.66 5.81 -8.53
C PRO A 300 -4.08 5.63 -9.09
N TYR A 301 -4.30 4.54 -9.82
CA TYR A 301 -5.55 4.25 -10.53
C TYR A 301 -5.95 5.32 -11.57
N GLY A 302 -5.05 6.25 -11.88
CA GLY A 302 -5.32 7.42 -12.72
C GLY A 302 -6.06 8.55 -12.01
N TYR A 303 -6.29 8.41 -10.72
CA TYR A 303 -6.98 9.40 -9.89
C TYR A 303 -6.05 10.52 -9.44
N ARG A 304 -6.63 11.71 -9.30
CA ARG A 304 -6.00 12.86 -8.65
C ARG A 304 -6.52 12.93 -7.23
N THR A 305 -5.68 12.69 -6.25
CA THR A 305 -6.08 12.80 -4.84
C THR A 305 -6.57 14.23 -4.56
N GLU A 306 -7.73 14.34 -3.93
CA GLU A 306 -8.27 15.62 -3.45
C GLU A 306 -8.13 15.72 -1.94
N ILE A 307 -8.35 14.61 -1.23
CA ILE A 307 -8.32 14.53 0.22
C ILE A 307 -7.48 13.33 0.66
N PHE A 308 -6.48 13.59 1.49
CA PHE A 308 -5.82 12.58 2.30
C PHE A 308 -6.67 12.36 3.56
N LYS A 309 -7.41 11.26 3.58
CA LYS A 309 -8.36 10.95 4.64
C LYS A 309 -7.69 10.38 5.89
N THR A 310 -6.78 9.43 5.68
CA THR A 310 -6.08 8.71 6.75
C THR A 310 -4.91 7.90 6.18
N PHE A 311 -4.17 7.26 7.07
CA PHE A 311 -3.20 6.22 6.72
C PHE A 311 -3.45 4.96 7.53
N PHE A 312 -2.90 3.83 7.07
CA PHE A 312 -3.08 2.55 7.70
C PHE A 312 -2.00 1.56 7.34
N PHE A 313 -1.91 0.50 8.12
CA PHE A 313 -0.99 -0.59 7.94
C PHE A 313 -1.74 -1.88 7.62
N ASN A 314 -1.19 -2.67 6.71
CA ASN A 314 -1.68 -4.01 6.40
C ASN A 314 -0.68 -5.02 6.94
N VAL A 315 -1.16 -6.04 7.63
CA VAL A 315 -0.41 -7.26 7.95
C VAL A 315 -0.92 -8.35 7.04
N CYS A 316 -0.06 -8.84 6.17
CA CYS A 316 -0.44 -9.86 5.18
C CYS A 316 0.00 -11.24 5.64
N THR A 317 -0.86 -12.24 5.47
CA THR A 317 -0.58 -13.66 5.79
C THR A 317 -1.27 -14.59 4.80
N ARG A 318 -0.82 -15.85 4.78
CA ARG A 318 -1.42 -16.94 3.97
C ARG A 318 -2.81 -17.34 4.45
N ASP A 319 -3.19 -17.00 5.66
CA ASP A 319 -4.45 -17.40 6.29
C ASP A 319 -4.65 -18.93 6.30
N ASP A 320 -3.63 -19.64 6.75
CA ASP A 320 -3.70 -21.10 6.96
C ASP A 320 -4.11 -21.49 8.39
N GLY A 321 -4.32 -20.51 9.27
CA GLY A 321 -4.69 -20.68 10.67
C GLY A 321 -3.61 -21.31 11.56
N LYS A 322 -2.37 -21.41 11.08
CA LYS A 322 -1.25 -22.08 11.77
C LYS A 322 0.03 -21.27 11.75
N THR A 323 0.29 -20.55 10.66
CA THR A 323 1.52 -19.81 10.43
C THR A 323 1.28 -18.33 10.72
N TRP A 324 2.01 -17.80 11.69
CA TRP A 324 1.98 -16.38 11.97
C TRP A 324 2.56 -15.56 10.81
N SER A 325 2.00 -14.42 10.56
CA SER A 325 2.62 -13.40 9.73
C SER A 325 3.98 -12.99 10.31
N THR A 326 4.81 -12.35 9.49
CA THR A 326 5.97 -11.61 9.99
C THR A 326 5.52 -10.61 11.06
N PRO A 327 6.19 -10.54 12.23
CA PRO A 327 5.90 -9.54 13.26
C PRO A 327 6.54 -8.19 12.85
N TRP A 328 5.73 -7.17 12.67
CA TRP A 328 6.18 -5.83 12.32
C TRP A 328 6.15 -4.92 13.53
N VAL A 329 7.16 -4.06 13.68
CA VAL A 329 7.17 -3.04 14.73
C VAL A 329 7.11 -1.67 14.08
N LEU A 330 6.21 -0.83 14.56
CA LEU A 330 5.95 0.51 14.08
C LEU A 330 6.35 1.51 15.15
N ASP A 331 6.94 2.62 14.73
CA ASP A 331 7.27 3.69 15.64
C ASP A 331 7.00 5.06 15.01
N ASP A 332 6.61 5.98 15.84
CA ASP A 332 6.58 7.42 15.65
C ASP A 332 5.92 7.88 14.31
N PRO A 333 4.67 7.43 14.03
CA PRO A 333 3.94 7.91 12.87
C PRO A 333 3.59 9.38 13.04
N LYS A 334 4.02 10.22 12.09
CA LYS A 334 3.83 11.68 12.09
C LYS A 334 3.19 12.16 10.81
N VAL A 335 2.26 13.11 10.92
CA VAL A 335 1.62 13.75 9.78
C VAL A 335 2.02 15.23 9.73
N TYR A 336 2.38 15.69 8.55
CA TYR A 336 2.82 17.07 8.30
C TYR A 336 1.98 17.71 7.22
N PHE A 337 2.07 19.03 7.10
CA PHE A 337 1.48 19.82 6.02
C PHE A 337 2.33 21.05 5.69
N VAL A 338 2.24 21.49 4.45
CA VAL A 338 2.87 22.74 3.98
C VAL A 338 1.76 23.71 3.62
N LYS A 339 1.58 24.77 4.40
CA LYS A 339 0.63 25.82 4.06
C LYS A 339 1.01 26.46 2.73
N ARG A 340 0.05 26.63 1.83
CA ARG A 340 0.24 27.50 0.67
C ARG A 340 0.69 28.88 1.14
N PRO A 341 1.71 29.48 0.50
CA PRO A 341 1.94 30.91 0.67
C PRO A 341 0.63 31.61 0.31
N GLN A 342 0.05 32.39 1.25
CA GLN A 342 -1.05 33.29 0.90
C GLN A 342 -0.50 34.22 -0.19
N MET A 343 -0.98 34.06 -1.42
CA MET A 343 -0.70 35.04 -2.45
C MET A 343 -1.19 36.36 -1.91
N ALA A 344 -0.28 37.33 -1.73
CA ALA A 344 -0.64 38.69 -1.36
C ALA A 344 -1.67 39.14 -2.38
N THR A 345 -2.91 39.32 -1.94
CA THR A 345 -3.94 39.96 -2.75
C THR A 345 -3.40 41.36 -3.06
N SER A 346 -2.99 41.57 -4.30
CA SER A 346 -2.66 42.88 -4.77
C SER A 346 -3.92 43.74 -4.58
N ARG A 347 -3.96 44.53 -3.55
CA ARG A 347 -4.95 45.60 -3.38
C ARG A 347 -4.78 46.51 -4.59
N SER A 348 -5.61 46.33 -5.60
CA SER A 348 -5.83 47.34 -6.61
C SER A 348 -6.34 48.59 -5.86
N GLY A 349 -5.46 49.54 -5.66
CA GLY A 349 -5.85 50.86 -5.11
C GLY A 349 -6.87 51.49 -6.03
N PRO A 350 -7.80 52.32 -5.49
CA PRO A 350 -8.79 52.99 -6.28
C PRO A 350 -8.08 53.91 -7.30
N ARG A 351 -8.38 53.72 -8.59
CA ARG A 351 -8.03 54.71 -9.60
C ARG A 351 -8.85 55.99 -9.31
N LYS A 352 -8.14 57.08 -9.01
CA LYS A 352 -8.70 58.43 -9.03
C LYS A 352 -8.89 58.90 -10.45
#